data_607704edb45c0878455ba959267e8974
#
_entry.id   607704edb45c0878455ba959267e8974
#
_cell.length_a   1.000
_cell.length_b   1.000
_cell.length_c   1.000
_cell.angle_alpha   90.00
_cell.angle_beta   90.00
_cell.angle_gamma   90.00
#
_symmetry.space_group_name_H-M   'P 1'
#
loop_
_entity.id
_entity.type
_entity.pdbx_description
1 polymer ?
#
loop_
_entity_poly.entity_id
_entity_poly.type
_entity_poly.pdbx_seq_one_letter_code
_entity_poly.pdbx_strand_id
1 'polypeptide(L)'
;MKKVGGYIFICQNNVLSLPPVFQSITFIHDMTEIVYMTQGNAAMPKLNENAVQDWVVEVARRHGQKVGCLTYVFCDDEYILQTNREFLGHDYYTDIITFDYTNSRHIAGDLVISLDTVRSNAEALNVDYNTELMRVMIHGVLHLCGINDKGPGEREIMEQHENEALAILPQHVILND
;
A
#
# COMPACT_ATOMS: atom_id res chain seq x y z
N MET A 1 21.83 -9.48 17.43
CA MET A 1 20.36 -9.25 17.26
C MET A 1 20.12 -7.75 17.32
N LYS A 2 19.99 -7.07 16.17
CA LYS A 2 19.61 -5.66 16.13
C LYS A 2 18.10 -5.60 16.29
N LYS A 3 17.60 -4.84 17.29
CA LYS A 3 16.20 -4.47 17.40
C LYS A 3 15.88 -3.58 16.21
N VAL A 4 15.20 -4.13 15.21
CA VAL A 4 14.56 -3.35 14.15
C VAL A 4 13.25 -2.85 14.74
N GLY A 5 13.00 -1.54 14.67
CA GLY A 5 11.80 -0.92 15.21
C GLY A 5 10.52 -1.59 14.70
N GLY A 6 9.61 -1.87 15.59
CA GLY A 6 8.64 -2.96 15.58
C GLY A 6 7.43 -2.87 14.65
N TYR A 7 7.49 -2.35 13.41
CA TYR A 7 6.24 -2.18 12.64
C TYR A 7 6.28 -2.55 11.15
N ILE A 8 7.43 -2.86 10.57
CA ILE A 8 7.55 -3.14 9.13
C ILE A 8 7.40 -4.64 8.79
N PHE A 9 6.77 -5.44 9.60
CA PHE A 9 6.59 -6.88 9.36
C PHE A 9 5.22 -7.38 9.85
N ILE A 10 4.16 -6.61 9.66
CA ILE A 10 2.83 -7.01 10.16
C ILE A 10 2.34 -8.26 9.43
N CYS A 11 2.51 -8.31 8.11
CA CYS A 11 2.15 -9.49 7.32
C CYS A 11 3.02 -10.73 7.60
N GLN A 12 4.27 -10.56 8.06
CA GLN A 12 5.14 -11.68 8.43
C GLN A 12 4.95 -12.14 9.88
N ASN A 13 4.58 -11.24 10.80
CA ASN A 13 4.50 -11.56 12.23
C ASN A 13 3.19 -12.23 12.64
N ASN A 14 2.12 -12.10 11.90
CA ASN A 14 0.85 -12.77 12.22
C ASN A 14 0.92 -14.30 12.08
N VAL A 15 1.87 -14.83 11.32
CA VAL A 15 2.07 -16.30 11.22
C VAL A 15 2.81 -16.88 12.43
N LEU A 16 3.61 -16.07 13.15
CA LEU A 16 4.46 -16.54 14.28
C LEU A 16 3.81 -16.37 15.65
N SER A 17 2.73 -15.61 15.79
CA SER A 17 2.04 -15.37 17.05
C SER A 17 0.82 -16.27 17.30
N LEU A 18 0.48 -17.16 16.38
CA LEU A 18 -0.61 -18.11 16.56
C LEU A 18 -0.19 -19.29 17.45
N PRO A 19 -1.07 -19.72 18.38
CA PRO A 19 -0.82 -20.93 19.18
C PRO A 19 -0.53 -22.16 18.31
N PRO A 20 0.28 -23.12 18.76
CA PRO A 20 0.67 -24.31 17.96
C PRO A 20 -0.50 -25.10 17.35
N VAL A 21 -1.69 -25.00 17.95
CA VAL A 21 -2.93 -25.64 17.47
C VAL A 21 -3.39 -25.08 16.11
N PHE A 22 -3.03 -23.83 15.77
CA PHE A 22 -3.39 -23.21 14.50
C PHE A 22 -2.32 -23.34 13.42
N GLN A 23 -1.12 -23.81 13.75
CA GLN A 23 -0.03 -24.02 12.77
C GLN A 23 -0.30 -25.20 11.82
N SER A 24 -1.25 -26.06 12.14
CA SER A 24 -1.66 -27.20 11.31
C SER A 24 -2.80 -26.90 10.33
N ILE A 25 -3.33 -25.67 10.31
CA ILE A 25 -4.37 -25.27 9.35
C ILE A 25 -3.70 -24.70 8.12
N THR A 26 -3.42 -25.56 7.16
CA THR A 26 -2.92 -25.24 5.80
C THR A 26 -3.91 -24.39 4.97
N PHE A 27 -4.96 -23.81 5.58
CA PHE A 27 -6.06 -23.08 4.94
C PHE A 27 -5.96 -21.55 5.01
N ILE A 28 -4.94 -20.97 5.70
CA ILE A 28 -4.81 -19.50 5.81
C ILE A 28 -4.23 -18.87 4.52
N HIS A 29 -3.83 -19.66 3.54
CA HIS A 29 -3.13 -19.21 2.34
C HIS A 29 -4.03 -18.61 1.22
N ASP A 30 -5.34 -18.54 1.41
CA ASP A 30 -6.27 -18.01 0.39
C ASP A 30 -7.14 -16.85 0.92
N MET A 31 -6.79 -16.27 2.09
CA MET A 31 -7.52 -15.12 2.64
C MET A 31 -6.85 -13.82 2.23
N THR A 32 -7.61 -12.96 1.55
CA THR A 32 -7.26 -11.55 1.37
C THR A 32 -7.41 -10.83 2.69
N GLU A 33 -6.35 -10.17 3.15
CA GLU A 33 -6.36 -9.33 4.34
C GLU A 33 -5.72 -7.98 4.01
N ILE A 34 -6.48 -6.90 4.18
CA ILE A 34 -5.97 -5.53 4.05
C ILE A 34 -6.09 -4.85 5.41
N VAL A 35 -4.96 -4.44 5.95
CA VAL A 35 -4.85 -3.78 7.26
C VAL A 35 -4.55 -2.30 7.04
N TYR A 36 -5.15 -1.44 7.85
CA TYR A 36 -4.93 0.00 7.84
C TYR A 36 -4.41 0.47 9.19
N MET A 37 -3.37 1.30 9.19
CA MET A 37 -2.81 1.88 10.40
C MET A 37 -2.22 3.26 10.16
N THR A 38 -1.95 3.98 11.25
CA THR A 38 -1.28 5.28 11.20
C THR A 38 0.02 5.27 11.97
N GLN A 39 0.95 6.12 11.55
CA GLN A 39 2.21 6.39 12.23
C GLN A 39 2.50 7.90 12.24
N GLY A 40 3.40 8.33 13.13
CA GLY A 40 3.67 9.76 13.31
C GLY A 40 2.43 10.50 13.82
N ASN A 41 2.18 11.68 13.25
CA ASN A 41 1.03 12.53 13.60
C ASN A 41 -0.12 12.42 12.58
N ALA A 42 -0.10 11.42 11.70
CA ALA A 42 -1.10 11.26 10.66
C ALA A 42 -2.45 10.80 11.24
N ALA A 43 -3.54 11.36 10.74
CA ALA A 43 -4.89 10.89 11.03
C ALA A 43 -5.32 9.83 10.01
N MET A 44 -6.09 8.83 10.45
CA MET A 44 -6.63 7.80 9.56
C MET A 44 -7.56 8.44 8.51
N PRO A 45 -7.31 8.23 7.21
CA PRO A 45 -8.24 8.66 6.18
C PRO A 45 -9.61 7.99 6.33
N LYS A 46 -10.67 8.73 6.03
CA LYS A 46 -12.04 8.19 6.11
C LYS A 46 -12.34 7.31 4.89
N LEU A 47 -11.96 6.05 4.96
CA LEU A 47 -12.11 5.07 3.89
C LEU A 47 -13.26 4.09 4.17
N ASN A 48 -14.00 3.73 3.15
CA ASN A 48 -14.80 2.51 3.15
C ASN A 48 -13.86 1.32 2.87
N GLU A 49 -13.37 0.70 3.92
CA GLU A 49 -12.36 -0.37 3.84
C GLU A 49 -12.80 -1.53 2.94
N ASN A 50 -14.09 -1.90 2.99
CA ASN A 50 -14.63 -2.96 2.11
C ASN A 50 -14.58 -2.55 0.63
N ALA A 51 -14.95 -1.31 0.32
CA ALA A 51 -14.90 -0.82 -1.05
C ALA A 51 -13.46 -0.69 -1.58
N VAL A 52 -12.51 -0.28 -0.71
CA VAL A 52 -11.07 -0.29 -1.05
C VAL A 52 -10.59 -1.70 -1.30
N GLN A 53 -10.93 -2.66 -0.42
CA GLN A 53 -10.54 -4.05 -0.59
C GLN A 53 -11.05 -4.63 -1.90
N ASP A 54 -12.33 -4.46 -2.22
CA ASP A 54 -12.93 -4.95 -3.47
C ASP A 54 -12.24 -4.35 -4.70
N TRP A 55 -11.94 -3.05 -4.64
CA TRP A 55 -11.22 -2.34 -5.70
C TRP A 55 -9.79 -2.88 -5.89
N VAL A 56 -9.02 -2.99 -4.82
CA VAL A 56 -7.63 -3.51 -4.85
C VAL A 56 -7.61 -4.95 -5.37
N VAL A 57 -8.54 -5.79 -4.94
CA VAL A 57 -8.67 -7.17 -5.41
C VAL A 57 -8.97 -7.22 -6.91
N GLU A 58 -9.89 -6.37 -7.39
CA GLU A 58 -10.22 -6.32 -8.82
C GLU A 58 -9.05 -5.82 -9.68
N VAL A 59 -8.30 -4.79 -9.21
CA VAL A 59 -7.10 -4.32 -9.89
C VAL A 59 -6.04 -5.43 -9.95
N ALA A 60 -5.71 -6.07 -8.83
CA ALA A 60 -4.73 -7.16 -8.79
C ALA A 60 -5.16 -8.31 -9.73
N ARG A 61 -6.45 -8.67 -9.74
CA ARG A 61 -7.00 -9.71 -10.64
C ARG A 61 -6.80 -9.37 -12.12
N ARG A 62 -6.93 -8.10 -12.52
CA ARG A 62 -6.68 -7.65 -13.90
C ARG A 62 -5.23 -7.83 -14.32
N HIS A 63 -4.31 -7.80 -13.35
CA HIS A 63 -2.89 -8.10 -13.55
C HIS A 63 -2.52 -9.58 -13.32
N GLY A 64 -3.52 -10.48 -13.23
CA GLY A 64 -3.31 -11.92 -13.05
C GLY A 64 -2.82 -12.31 -11.66
N GLN A 65 -2.95 -11.41 -10.67
CA GLN A 65 -2.50 -11.61 -9.30
C GLN A 65 -3.68 -11.83 -8.34
N LYS A 66 -3.41 -12.49 -7.23
CA LYS A 66 -4.30 -12.55 -6.07
C LYS A 66 -3.74 -11.69 -4.95
N VAL A 67 -4.61 -11.10 -4.16
CA VAL A 67 -4.20 -10.34 -2.97
C VAL A 67 -4.10 -11.28 -1.78
N GLY A 68 -2.96 -11.24 -1.11
CA GLY A 68 -2.73 -11.87 0.19
C GLY A 68 -2.87 -10.86 1.33
N CYS A 69 -1.79 -10.63 2.09
CA CYS A 69 -1.77 -9.64 3.16
C CYS A 69 -1.14 -8.33 2.67
N LEU A 70 -1.89 -7.24 2.75
CA LEU A 70 -1.41 -5.88 2.49
C LEU A 70 -1.61 -5.01 3.74
N THR A 71 -0.64 -4.16 4.04
CA THR A 71 -0.77 -3.15 5.09
C THR A 71 -0.60 -1.77 4.50
N TYR A 72 -1.61 -0.91 4.63
CA TYR A 72 -1.47 0.52 4.39
C TYR A 72 -1.08 1.22 5.69
N VAL A 73 0.09 1.85 5.70
CA VAL A 73 0.62 2.62 6.82
C VAL A 73 0.58 4.10 6.43
N PHE A 74 -0.44 4.83 6.86
CA PHE A 74 -0.54 6.27 6.64
C PHE A 74 0.31 7.01 7.65
N CYS A 75 1.15 7.93 7.20
CA CYS A 75 2.09 8.64 8.06
C CYS A 75 2.24 10.11 7.66
N ASP A 76 3.00 10.86 8.47
CA ASP A 76 3.50 12.18 8.13
C ASP A 76 4.85 12.12 7.39
N ASP A 77 5.30 13.26 6.88
CA ASP A 77 6.55 13.40 6.14
C ASP A 77 7.78 13.01 6.98
N GLU A 78 7.78 13.31 8.28
CA GLU A 78 8.91 12.98 9.16
C GLU A 78 9.09 11.48 9.32
N TYR A 79 7.98 10.75 9.49
CA TYR A 79 8.00 9.29 9.62
C TYR A 79 8.49 8.61 8.32
N ILE A 80 7.99 9.02 7.15
CA ILE A 80 8.42 8.41 5.89
C ILE A 80 9.87 8.74 5.56
N LEU A 81 10.34 9.94 5.88
CA LEU A 81 11.75 10.33 5.71
C LEU A 81 12.68 9.49 6.60
N GLN A 82 12.30 9.27 7.87
CA GLN A 82 13.05 8.38 8.75
C GLN A 82 13.07 6.94 8.20
N THR A 83 11.93 6.43 7.74
CA THR A 83 11.81 5.11 7.11
C THR A 83 12.70 4.99 5.88
N ASN A 84 12.72 6.02 5.02
CA ASN A 84 13.53 6.06 3.80
C ASN A 84 15.03 6.03 4.11
N ARG A 85 15.46 6.79 5.13
CA ARG A 85 16.85 6.79 5.61
C ARG A 85 17.28 5.44 6.20
N GLU A 86 16.40 4.83 7.02
CA GLU A 86 16.71 3.60 7.77
C GLU A 86 16.78 2.38 6.85
N PHE A 87 15.84 2.25 5.90
CA PHE A 87 15.67 1.04 5.11
C PHE A 87 16.25 1.12 3.71
N LEU A 88 16.22 2.30 3.08
CA LEU A 88 16.66 2.49 1.71
C LEU A 88 17.95 3.32 1.58
N GLY A 89 18.40 3.94 2.68
CA GLY A 89 19.59 4.79 2.69
C GLY A 89 19.39 6.11 1.90
N HIS A 90 18.15 6.51 1.68
CA HIS A 90 17.76 7.70 0.94
C HIS A 90 17.38 8.83 1.90
N ASP A 91 17.84 10.06 1.64
CA ASP A 91 17.60 11.24 2.45
C ASP A 91 16.75 12.27 1.69
N TYR A 92 15.54 11.84 1.26
CA TYR A 92 14.56 12.72 0.63
C TYR A 92 13.14 12.22 0.91
N TYR A 93 12.18 13.15 0.84
CA TYR A 93 10.76 12.86 0.99
C TYR A 93 10.23 12.10 -0.24
N THR A 94 9.28 11.21 -0.01
CA THR A 94 8.53 10.49 -1.03
C THR A 94 7.08 10.35 -0.56
N ASP A 95 6.17 10.15 -1.47
CA ASP A 95 4.76 9.91 -1.19
C ASP A 95 4.51 8.47 -0.69
N ILE A 96 5.26 7.49 -1.22
CA ILE A 96 5.12 6.09 -0.83
C ILE A 96 6.46 5.36 -0.77
N ILE A 97 6.54 4.40 0.15
CA ILE A 97 7.56 3.34 0.17
C ILE A 97 6.81 2.00 0.15
N THR A 98 7.13 1.15 -0.80
CA THR A 98 6.55 -0.19 -0.94
C THR A 98 7.56 -1.25 -0.50
N PHE A 99 7.24 -2.01 0.54
CA PHE A 99 7.98 -3.20 0.95
C PHE A 99 7.30 -4.43 0.38
N ASP A 100 7.96 -5.10 -0.55
CA ASP A 100 7.41 -6.24 -1.30
C ASP A 100 7.72 -7.57 -0.62
N TYR A 101 6.66 -8.31 -0.26
CA TYR A 101 6.69 -9.68 0.28
C TYR A 101 5.95 -10.65 -0.64
N THR A 102 5.72 -10.25 -1.89
CA THR A 102 4.99 -11.02 -2.91
C THR A 102 5.64 -12.40 -3.11
N ASN A 103 4.82 -13.38 -3.28
CA ASN A 103 5.24 -14.74 -3.60
C ASN A 103 4.58 -15.22 -4.90
N SER A 104 4.86 -16.46 -5.31
CA SER A 104 4.33 -17.00 -6.58
C SER A 104 2.79 -17.11 -6.66
N ARG A 105 2.07 -16.88 -5.56
CA ARG A 105 0.62 -17.05 -5.49
C ARG A 105 -0.13 -15.77 -5.20
N HIS A 106 0.45 -14.87 -4.38
CA HIS A 106 -0.25 -13.68 -3.86
C HIS A 106 0.71 -12.51 -3.79
N ILE A 107 0.21 -11.32 -4.13
CA ILE A 107 0.88 -10.08 -3.77
C ILE A 107 0.72 -9.84 -2.27
N ALA A 108 1.79 -9.41 -1.63
CA ALA A 108 1.82 -9.10 -0.21
C ALA A 108 2.84 -7.98 0.04
N GLY A 109 2.56 -7.06 0.95
CA GLY A 109 3.49 -5.97 1.24
C GLY A 109 2.98 -4.96 2.23
N ASP A 110 3.90 -4.09 2.68
CA ASP A 110 3.58 -2.90 3.46
C ASP A 110 3.77 -1.65 2.60
N LEU A 111 2.74 -0.81 2.56
CA LEU A 111 2.64 0.40 1.75
C LEU A 111 2.65 1.60 2.70
N VAL A 112 3.82 2.21 2.90
CA VAL A 112 3.99 3.37 3.79
C VAL A 112 3.76 4.64 2.98
N ILE A 113 2.72 5.43 3.33
CA ILE A 113 2.23 6.56 2.55
C ILE A 113 2.25 7.84 3.39
N SER A 114 2.97 8.88 2.94
CA SER A 114 2.92 10.20 3.55
C SER A 114 1.68 10.97 3.08
N LEU A 115 0.77 11.27 4.01
CA LEU A 115 -0.41 12.09 3.74
C LEU A 115 -0.06 13.56 3.45
N ASP A 116 1.06 14.05 3.96
CA ASP A 116 1.56 15.41 3.70
C ASP A 116 2.07 15.53 2.26
N THR A 117 2.88 14.58 1.82
CA THR A 117 3.37 14.54 0.42
C THR A 117 2.21 14.30 -0.56
N VAL A 118 1.24 13.41 -0.24
CA VAL A 118 0.03 13.23 -1.07
C VAL A 118 -0.72 14.55 -1.24
N ARG A 119 -0.86 15.35 -0.16
CA ARG A 119 -1.51 16.67 -0.23
C ARG A 119 -0.75 17.63 -1.13
N SER A 120 0.57 17.70 -0.95
CA SER A 120 1.44 18.56 -1.77
C SER A 120 1.39 18.17 -3.25
N ASN A 121 1.36 16.86 -3.56
CA ASN A 121 1.21 16.36 -4.92
C ASN A 121 -0.14 16.75 -5.53
N ALA A 122 -1.24 16.57 -4.78
CA ALA A 122 -2.58 16.95 -5.23
C ALA A 122 -2.66 18.44 -5.58
N GLU A 123 -2.09 19.31 -4.74
CA GLU A 123 -2.01 20.75 -4.98
C GLU A 123 -1.18 21.08 -6.22
N ALA A 124 0.00 20.47 -6.37
CA ALA A 124 0.91 20.69 -7.49
C ALA A 124 0.30 20.23 -8.84
N LEU A 125 -0.44 19.11 -8.82
CA LEU A 125 -1.12 18.55 -9.98
C LEU A 125 -2.50 19.17 -10.24
N ASN A 126 -3.01 20.02 -9.32
CA ASN A 126 -4.35 20.60 -9.37
C ASN A 126 -5.46 19.53 -9.49
N VAL A 127 -5.34 18.47 -8.68
CA VAL A 127 -6.34 17.40 -8.57
C VAL A 127 -6.91 17.35 -7.16
N ASP A 128 -8.03 16.65 -6.99
CA ASP A 128 -8.62 16.43 -5.67
C ASP A 128 -7.71 15.54 -4.79
N TYR A 129 -7.60 15.89 -3.50
CA TYR A 129 -6.77 15.16 -2.54
C TYR A 129 -7.12 13.66 -2.45
N ASN A 130 -8.40 13.34 -2.44
CA ASN A 130 -8.84 11.94 -2.34
C ASN A 130 -8.49 11.16 -3.61
N THR A 131 -8.56 11.83 -4.77
CA THR A 131 -8.14 11.23 -6.04
C THR A 131 -6.64 10.90 -6.01
N GLU A 132 -5.82 11.82 -5.52
CA GLU A 132 -4.38 11.60 -5.40
C GLU A 132 -4.06 10.51 -4.36
N LEU A 133 -4.75 10.51 -3.21
CA LEU A 133 -4.60 9.45 -2.22
C LEU A 133 -4.89 8.06 -2.82
N MET A 134 -5.99 7.92 -3.58
CA MET A 134 -6.32 6.66 -4.25
C MET A 134 -5.28 6.29 -5.30
N ARG A 135 -4.74 7.27 -6.03
CA ARG A 135 -3.64 7.06 -7.00
C ARG A 135 -2.40 6.49 -6.31
N VAL A 136 -1.94 7.11 -5.22
CA VAL A 136 -0.77 6.66 -4.47
C VAL A 136 -0.99 5.29 -3.84
N MET A 137 -2.19 5.03 -3.30
CA MET A 137 -2.54 3.72 -2.76
C MET A 137 -2.44 2.60 -3.81
N ILE A 138 -2.98 2.85 -5.01
CA ILE A 138 -2.97 1.83 -6.07
C ILE A 138 -1.60 1.70 -6.75
N HIS A 139 -0.82 2.78 -6.83
CA HIS A 139 0.55 2.78 -7.33
C HIS A 139 1.41 1.74 -6.60
N GLY A 140 1.36 1.71 -5.28
CA GLY A 140 2.06 0.68 -4.49
C GLY A 140 1.59 -0.74 -4.80
N VAL A 141 0.29 -0.96 -5.00
CA VAL A 141 -0.26 -2.27 -5.40
C VAL A 141 0.21 -2.67 -6.80
N LEU A 142 0.28 -1.72 -7.73
CA LEU A 142 0.79 -1.98 -9.08
C LEU A 142 2.27 -2.37 -9.07
N HIS A 143 3.08 -1.77 -8.17
CA HIS A 143 4.46 -2.23 -7.94
C HIS A 143 4.50 -3.69 -7.47
N LEU A 144 3.65 -4.09 -6.53
CA LEU A 144 3.54 -5.48 -6.09
C LEU A 144 3.05 -6.42 -7.21
N CYS A 145 2.29 -5.90 -8.18
CA CYS A 145 1.92 -6.63 -9.40
C CYS A 145 3.06 -6.71 -10.44
N GLY A 146 4.22 -6.10 -10.17
CA GLY A 146 5.39 -6.14 -11.03
C GLY A 146 5.47 -5.02 -12.07
N ILE A 147 4.66 -3.96 -11.94
CA ILE A 147 4.75 -2.76 -12.79
C ILE A 147 5.84 -1.86 -12.24
N ASN A 148 6.82 -1.49 -13.06
CA ASN A 148 7.91 -0.59 -12.71
C ASN A 148 7.63 0.84 -13.21
N ASP A 149 8.41 1.82 -12.69
CA ASP A 149 8.25 3.24 -13.02
C ASP A 149 9.58 4.01 -13.21
N LYS A 150 10.73 3.33 -13.06
CA LYS A 150 12.05 3.98 -13.06
C LYS A 150 12.83 3.82 -14.36
N GLY A 151 12.47 2.85 -15.20
CA GLY A 151 13.11 2.61 -16.49
C GLY A 151 12.55 3.50 -17.60
N PRO A 152 13.21 3.55 -18.77
CA PRO A 152 12.72 4.31 -19.91
C PRO A 152 11.33 3.82 -20.35
N GLY A 153 10.33 4.71 -20.37
CA GLY A 153 8.95 4.41 -20.75
C GLY A 153 8.11 3.69 -19.67
N GLU A 154 8.69 3.31 -18.55
CA GLU A 154 7.97 2.61 -17.49
C GLU A 154 7.03 3.54 -16.72
N ARG A 155 7.38 4.84 -16.60
CA ARG A 155 6.53 5.82 -15.94
C ARG A 155 5.19 6.01 -16.67
N GLU A 156 5.22 6.11 -17.97
CA GLU A 156 4.02 6.24 -18.80
C GLU A 156 3.13 4.99 -18.72
N ILE A 157 3.75 3.81 -18.62
CA ILE A 157 3.05 2.54 -18.42
C ILE A 157 2.39 2.52 -17.03
N MET A 158 3.12 2.90 -15.98
CA MET A 158 2.58 2.99 -14.62
C MET A 158 1.40 3.95 -14.56
N GLU A 159 1.55 5.16 -15.11
CA GLU A 159 0.48 6.17 -15.16
C GLU A 159 -0.77 5.67 -15.91
N GLN A 160 -0.59 4.91 -16.99
CA GLN A 160 -1.70 4.29 -17.69
C GLN A 160 -2.45 3.30 -16.77
N HIS A 161 -1.74 2.42 -16.09
CA HIS A 161 -2.34 1.44 -15.17
C HIS A 161 -3.03 2.10 -13.97
N GLU A 162 -2.44 3.17 -13.41
CA GLU A 162 -3.08 3.98 -12.38
C GLU A 162 -4.40 4.57 -12.87
N ASN A 163 -4.42 5.16 -14.07
CA ASN A 163 -5.62 5.75 -14.65
C ASN A 163 -6.70 4.70 -14.94
N GLU A 164 -6.32 3.50 -15.42
CA GLU A 164 -7.22 2.37 -15.61
C GLU A 164 -7.82 1.88 -14.28
N ALA A 165 -7.01 1.85 -13.21
CA ALA A 165 -7.46 1.49 -11.87
C ALA A 165 -8.42 2.54 -11.29
N LEU A 166 -8.10 3.83 -11.43
CA LEU A 166 -8.96 4.93 -10.98
C LEU A 166 -10.28 4.98 -11.75
N ALA A 167 -10.31 4.60 -13.02
CA ALA A 167 -11.54 4.55 -13.81
C ALA A 167 -12.58 3.54 -13.29
N ILE A 168 -12.15 2.56 -12.48
CA ILE A 168 -13.04 1.57 -11.85
C ILE A 168 -13.20 1.77 -10.36
N LEU A 169 -12.70 2.88 -9.82
CA LEU A 169 -12.81 3.21 -8.41
C LEU A 169 -14.29 3.35 -8.00
N PRO A 170 -14.75 2.66 -6.95
CA PRO A 170 -16.11 2.81 -6.46
C PRO A 170 -16.38 4.25 -5.97
N GLN A 171 -17.55 4.82 -6.31
CA GLN A 171 -17.91 6.20 -5.94
C GLN A 171 -17.97 6.43 -4.42
N HIS A 172 -18.15 5.38 -3.62
CA HIS A 172 -18.32 5.44 -2.17
C HIS A 172 -17.06 4.95 -1.41
N VAL A 173 -15.89 4.96 -2.06
CA VAL A 173 -14.62 4.53 -1.44
C VAL A 173 -14.17 5.50 -0.35
N ILE A 174 -14.47 6.79 -0.51
CA ILE A 174 -14.25 7.83 0.51
C ILE A 174 -15.56 8.06 1.24
N LEU A 175 -15.50 8.03 2.57
CA LEU A 175 -16.65 8.36 3.42
C LEU A 175 -16.73 9.89 3.58
N ASN A 176 -17.83 10.48 3.09
CA ASN A 176 -18.14 11.88 3.35
C ASN A 176 -18.65 12.04 4.80
N ASP A 177 -18.39 13.21 5.37
CA ASP A 177 -18.91 13.60 6.69
C ASP A 177 -20.43 13.66 6.72
#